data_71705dbb9541b2258c6ef6742d0c144a
#
_entry.id   71705dbb9541b2258c6ef6742d0c144a
#
_cell.length_a   1.000
_cell.length_b   1.000
_cell.length_c   1.000
_cell.angle_alpha   90.00
_cell.angle_beta   90.00
_cell.angle_gamma   90.00
#
_symmetry.space_group_name_H-M   'P 1'
#
loop_
_entity.id
_entity.type
_entity.pdbx_description
1 polymer ?
#
loop_
_entity_poly.entity_id
_entity_poly.type
_entity_poly.pdbx_seq_one_letter_code
_entity_poly.pdbx_strand_id
1 'polypeptide(L)'
;KWGRFSYAHRKVIPIVILGAILALFVGFGTQLEERMSQEGWEDPNAASTSAAQIELDTFGRDNSGDVILLFDDPDAHAAEAKAFLDQLKAEHPEQIDSVTSYFDKRNPNLITQDHSTAFAAIGLKGDGEQTLKDFRAIEDSLHSSGLPVQVAGATAVADALDEGMAEDISRAEKAALPIVGLLLLVVFGSVVAAFMPLVVGGLSILGSL
;
A
#
# COMPACT_ATOMS: atom_id res chain seq x y z
N LYS A 1 20.66 8.14 44.38
CA LYS A 1 19.59 9.18 44.45
C LYS A 1 18.41 8.82 43.53
N TRP A 2 18.67 8.34 42.33
CA TRP A 2 17.63 7.97 41.35
C TRP A 2 16.70 6.84 41.82
N GLY A 3 17.21 5.77 42.40
CA GLY A 3 16.39 4.64 42.87
C GLY A 3 15.36 5.02 43.92
N ARG A 4 15.71 5.95 44.84
CA ARG A 4 14.75 6.46 45.86
C ARG A 4 13.67 7.34 45.21
N PHE A 5 14.02 8.13 44.23
CA PHE A 5 13.06 8.95 43.45
C PHE A 5 12.09 8.05 42.68
N SER A 6 12.60 7.08 41.93
CA SER A 6 11.78 6.14 41.16
C SER A 6 10.86 5.32 42.08
N TYR A 7 11.33 4.89 43.24
CA TYR A 7 10.50 4.16 44.20
C TYR A 7 9.41 5.04 44.82
N ALA A 8 9.72 6.28 45.15
CA ALA A 8 8.75 7.24 45.67
C ALA A 8 7.64 7.57 44.64
N HIS A 9 7.99 7.58 43.37
CA HIS A 9 7.06 7.94 42.29
C HIS A 9 6.66 6.74 41.42
N ARG A 10 6.77 5.51 41.94
CA ARG A 10 6.56 4.25 41.21
C ARG A 10 5.19 4.10 40.54
N LYS A 11 4.18 4.85 41.00
CA LYS A 11 2.84 4.89 40.38
C LYS A 11 2.69 6.00 39.35
N VAL A 12 3.40 7.12 39.53
CA VAL A 12 3.29 8.29 38.69
C VAL A 12 4.16 8.18 37.44
N ILE A 13 5.40 7.68 37.59
CA ILE A 13 6.36 7.56 36.49
C ILE A 13 5.80 6.74 35.32
N PRO A 14 5.22 5.53 35.51
CA PRO A 14 4.64 4.76 34.41
C PRO A 14 3.48 5.51 33.73
N ILE A 15 2.65 6.20 34.50
CA ILE A 15 1.51 6.96 33.95
C ILE A 15 2.00 8.15 33.11
N VAL A 16 3.04 8.86 33.57
CA VAL A 16 3.62 9.98 32.83
C VAL A 16 4.28 9.49 31.53
N ILE A 17 5.04 8.38 31.60
CA ILE A 17 5.69 7.80 30.43
C ILE A 17 4.64 7.33 29.41
N LEU A 18 3.62 6.58 29.88
CA LEU A 18 2.53 6.12 29.03
C LEU A 18 1.76 7.30 28.39
N GLY A 19 1.48 8.34 29.18
CA GLY A 19 0.84 9.55 28.69
C GLY A 19 1.68 10.29 27.64
N ALA A 20 3.00 10.35 27.85
CA ALA A 20 3.91 10.96 26.88
C ALA A 20 3.98 10.16 25.57
N ILE A 21 4.09 8.81 25.66
CA ILE A 21 4.09 7.94 24.48
C ILE A 21 2.76 8.07 23.72
N LEU A 22 1.61 8.03 24.41
CA LEU A 22 0.31 8.22 23.78
C LEU A 22 0.18 9.59 23.14
N ALA A 23 0.65 10.65 23.78
CA ALA A 23 0.61 11.99 23.23
C ALA A 23 1.48 12.12 21.95
N LEU A 24 2.66 11.50 21.94
CA LEU A 24 3.54 11.46 20.78
C LEU A 24 2.90 10.62 19.65
N PHE A 25 2.35 9.47 19.97
CA PHE A 25 1.67 8.61 19.00
C PHE A 25 0.47 9.32 18.35
N VAL A 26 -0.39 9.97 19.14
CA VAL A 26 -1.54 10.72 18.59
C VAL A 26 -1.08 11.96 17.82
N GLY A 27 0.00 12.61 18.24
CA GLY A 27 0.49 13.83 17.59
C GLY A 27 1.30 13.58 16.31
N PHE A 28 1.99 12.46 16.24
CA PHE A 28 2.92 12.17 15.15
C PHE A 28 2.69 10.79 14.51
N GLY A 29 2.38 9.76 15.29
CA GLY A 29 2.25 8.39 14.81
C GLY A 29 1.09 8.19 13.83
N THR A 30 -0.02 8.89 14.01
CA THR A 30 -1.17 8.83 13.08
C THR A 30 -0.91 9.48 11.72
N GLN A 31 0.14 10.28 11.61
CA GLN A 31 0.57 10.90 10.35
C GLN A 31 1.78 10.20 9.72
N LEU A 32 2.29 9.18 10.38
CA LEU A 32 3.52 8.54 9.95
C LEU A 32 3.32 7.77 8.64
N GLU A 33 2.20 7.06 8.53
CA GLU A 33 1.83 6.33 7.33
C GLU A 33 1.74 7.24 6.09
N GLU A 34 1.25 8.47 6.26
CA GLU A 34 1.22 9.47 5.20
C GLU A 34 2.60 10.09 4.87
N ARG A 35 3.58 9.92 5.75
CA ARG A 35 4.93 10.49 5.61
C ARG A 35 6.01 9.47 5.31
N MET A 36 5.71 8.20 5.45
CA MET A 36 6.59 7.11 5.01
C MET A 36 6.36 6.87 3.53
N SER A 37 7.27 7.38 2.69
CA SER A 37 7.23 7.03 1.27
C SER A 37 7.72 5.58 1.10
N GLN A 38 7.06 4.84 0.26
CA GLN A 38 7.56 3.55 -0.24
C GLN A 38 8.67 3.74 -1.29
N GLU A 39 9.03 4.98 -1.55
CA GLU A 39 10.16 5.38 -2.38
C GLU A 39 11.46 5.16 -1.59
N GLY A 40 12.51 4.78 -2.27
CA GLY A 40 13.82 4.57 -1.63
C GLY A 40 14.49 3.26 -2.01
N TRP A 41 13.87 2.52 -2.90
CA TRP A 41 14.46 1.33 -3.52
C TRP A 41 15.52 1.69 -4.56
N GLU A 42 15.58 2.96 -4.97
CA GLU A 42 16.50 3.47 -5.97
C GLU A 42 17.69 4.18 -5.31
N ASP A 43 18.90 3.89 -5.80
CA ASP A 43 20.07 4.68 -5.43
C ASP A 43 20.00 6.05 -6.13
N PRO A 44 19.85 7.17 -5.39
CA PRO A 44 19.75 8.50 -5.98
C PRO A 44 21.00 8.92 -6.77
N ASN A 45 22.13 8.21 -6.58
CA ASN A 45 23.37 8.45 -7.31
C ASN A 45 23.57 7.51 -8.52
N ALA A 46 22.63 6.60 -8.77
CA ALA A 46 22.73 5.73 -9.93
C ALA A 46 22.51 6.49 -11.24
N ALA A 47 23.22 6.08 -12.28
CA ALA A 47 23.05 6.65 -13.62
C ALA A 47 21.64 6.43 -14.18
N SER A 48 21.00 5.33 -13.81
CA SER A 48 19.60 5.02 -14.16
C SER A 48 18.63 6.03 -13.54
N THR A 49 18.80 6.39 -12.27
CA THR A 49 17.98 7.39 -11.58
C THR A 49 18.13 8.77 -12.21
N SER A 50 19.38 9.15 -12.57
CA SER A 50 19.64 10.39 -13.29
C SER A 50 18.99 10.42 -14.67
N ALA A 51 19.00 9.30 -15.39
CA ALA A 51 18.36 9.18 -16.70
C ALA A 51 16.83 9.25 -16.58
N ALA A 52 16.23 8.56 -15.60
CA ALA A 52 14.81 8.62 -15.32
C ALA A 52 14.35 10.05 -14.94
N GLN A 53 15.17 10.80 -14.20
CA GLN A 53 14.87 12.20 -13.89
C GLN A 53 14.89 13.08 -15.13
N ILE A 54 15.83 12.90 -16.06
CA ILE A 54 15.88 13.62 -17.34
C ILE A 54 14.65 13.30 -18.19
N GLU A 55 14.23 12.04 -18.21
CA GLU A 55 13.05 11.61 -18.92
C GLU A 55 11.79 12.26 -18.34
N LEU A 56 11.64 12.22 -17.02
CA LEU A 56 10.53 12.86 -16.29
C LEU A 56 10.46 14.37 -16.55
N ASP A 57 11.59 15.06 -16.50
CA ASP A 57 11.67 16.51 -16.74
C ASP A 57 11.38 16.91 -18.20
N THR A 58 11.64 15.98 -19.14
CA THR A 58 11.50 16.24 -20.58
C THR A 58 10.12 15.86 -21.11
N PHE A 59 9.62 14.70 -20.72
CA PHE A 59 8.42 14.09 -21.28
C PHE A 59 7.25 14.02 -20.29
N GLY A 60 7.48 14.31 -19.02
CA GLY A 60 6.54 14.04 -17.93
C GLY A 60 6.58 12.57 -17.51
N ARG A 61 5.76 12.22 -16.53
CA ARG A 61 5.66 10.85 -16.03
C ARG A 61 5.00 9.95 -17.07
N ASP A 62 5.63 8.82 -17.38
CA ASP A 62 4.95 7.75 -18.12
C ASP A 62 4.05 6.95 -17.17
N ASN A 63 2.76 7.19 -17.27
CA ASN A 63 1.73 6.53 -16.47
C ASN A 63 1.00 5.40 -17.24
N SER A 64 1.46 5.08 -18.44
CA SER A 64 0.80 4.09 -19.31
C SER A 64 0.86 2.65 -18.78
N GLY A 65 1.73 2.37 -17.83
CA GLY A 65 1.88 1.06 -17.17
C GLY A 65 1.28 0.97 -15.77
N ASP A 66 0.64 2.02 -15.25
CA ASP A 66 0.14 2.03 -13.89
C ASP A 66 -0.90 0.94 -13.65
N VAL A 67 -1.95 0.93 -14.47
CA VAL A 67 -3.00 -0.10 -14.43
C VAL A 67 -3.26 -0.59 -15.86
N ILE A 68 -3.25 -1.89 -16.02
CA ILE A 68 -3.53 -2.55 -17.29
C ILE A 68 -4.73 -3.47 -17.09
N LEU A 69 -5.76 -3.25 -17.87
CA LEU A 69 -6.92 -4.13 -17.91
C LEU A 69 -6.82 -5.05 -19.11
N LEU A 70 -7.01 -6.33 -18.88
CA LEU A 70 -7.05 -7.36 -19.90
C LEU A 70 -8.50 -7.82 -20.06
N PHE A 71 -9.01 -7.75 -21.28
CA PHE A 71 -10.36 -8.14 -21.63
C PHE A 71 -10.30 -9.39 -22.50
N ASP A 72 -10.83 -10.48 -21.99
CA ASP A 72 -10.97 -11.70 -22.76
C ASP A 72 -12.16 -11.59 -23.71
N ASP A 73 -12.03 -12.22 -24.88
CA ASP A 73 -13.02 -12.19 -25.97
C ASP A 73 -13.48 -10.75 -26.35
N PRO A 74 -12.54 -9.89 -26.77
CA PRO A 74 -12.78 -8.45 -26.93
C PRO A 74 -13.82 -8.11 -28.01
N ASP A 75 -14.02 -8.99 -28.99
CA ASP A 75 -15.01 -8.75 -30.06
C ASP A 75 -16.44 -8.99 -29.56
N ALA A 76 -16.64 -9.92 -28.63
CA ALA A 76 -17.95 -10.17 -28.03
C ALA A 76 -18.42 -9.04 -27.09
N HIS A 77 -17.47 -8.39 -26.40
CA HIS A 77 -17.74 -7.42 -25.34
C HIS A 77 -17.30 -5.98 -25.68
N ALA A 78 -16.99 -5.67 -26.95
CA ALA A 78 -16.37 -4.40 -27.33
C ALA A 78 -17.16 -3.15 -26.90
N ALA A 79 -18.47 -3.17 -27.05
CA ALA A 79 -19.33 -2.04 -26.69
C ALA A 79 -19.43 -1.86 -25.17
N GLU A 80 -19.53 -2.96 -24.44
CA GLU A 80 -19.63 -2.99 -22.99
C GLU A 80 -18.30 -2.56 -22.36
N ALA A 81 -17.18 -3.06 -22.87
CA ALA A 81 -15.84 -2.70 -22.40
C ALA A 81 -15.56 -1.21 -22.64
N LYS A 82 -15.95 -0.67 -23.82
CA LYS A 82 -15.81 0.76 -24.07
C LYS A 82 -16.66 1.59 -23.13
N ALA A 83 -17.94 1.23 -22.94
CA ALA A 83 -18.83 1.95 -22.04
C ALA A 83 -18.31 1.92 -20.59
N PHE A 84 -17.79 0.79 -20.14
CA PHE A 84 -17.17 0.64 -18.84
C PHE A 84 -15.96 1.57 -18.64
N LEU A 85 -15.04 1.62 -19.62
CA LEU A 85 -13.87 2.49 -19.56
C LEU A 85 -14.24 3.98 -19.59
N ASP A 86 -15.23 4.36 -20.40
CA ASP A 86 -15.73 5.73 -20.45
C ASP A 86 -16.40 6.14 -19.13
N GLN A 87 -17.18 5.23 -18.54
CA GLN A 87 -17.82 5.43 -17.23
C GLN A 87 -16.77 5.55 -16.11
N LEU A 88 -15.81 4.63 -16.05
CA LEU A 88 -14.74 4.62 -15.06
C LEU A 88 -13.98 5.95 -15.05
N LYS A 89 -13.63 6.47 -16.24
CA LYS A 89 -12.96 7.76 -16.36
C LYS A 89 -13.84 8.93 -15.92
N ALA A 90 -15.14 8.85 -16.15
CA ALA A 90 -16.09 9.88 -15.76
C ALA A 90 -16.38 9.90 -14.26
N GLU A 91 -16.37 8.73 -13.61
CA GLU A 91 -16.61 8.59 -12.17
C GLU A 91 -15.38 8.95 -11.34
N HIS A 92 -14.17 8.75 -11.86
CA HIS A 92 -12.90 8.96 -11.15
C HIS A 92 -11.98 10.00 -11.84
N PRO A 93 -12.48 11.22 -12.12
CA PRO A 93 -11.69 12.23 -12.83
C PRO A 93 -10.51 12.77 -12.04
N GLU A 94 -10.52 12.61 -10.71
CA GLU A 94 -9.42 13.06 -9.83
C GLU A 94 -8.27 12.05 -9.78
N GLN A 95 -8.53 10.76 -9.99
CA GLN A 95 -7.56 9.68 -9.93
C GLN A 95 -7.00 9.34 -11.32
N ILE A 96 -7.86 9.33 -12.33
CA ILE A 96 -7.51 8.89 -13.69
C ILE A 96 -7.10 10.09 -14.54
N ASP A 97 -5.88 10.03 -15.07
CA ASP A 97 -5.35 10.98 -16.04
C ASP A 97 -5.71 10.58 -17.45
N SER A 98 -5.36 9.38 -17.84
CA SER A 98 -5.53 8.88 -19.20
C SER A 98 -6.11 7.47 -19.23
N VAL A 99 -6.85 7.19 -20.29
CA VAL A 99 -7.30 5.84 -20.65
C VAL A 99 -7.00 5.64 -22.12
N THR A 100 -6.23 4.61 -22.42
CA THR A 100 -5.89 4.22 -23.80
C THR A 100 -6.30 2.78 -23.99
N SER A 101 -7.20 2.49 -24.91
CA SER A 101 -7.76 1.15 -25.09
C SER A 101 -7.76 0.68 -26.53
N TYR A 102 -7.80 -0.64 -26.70
CA TYR A 102 -8.09 -1.24 -28.01
C TYR A 102 -9.44 -0.76 -28.58
N PHE A 103 -10.43 -0.54 -27.71
CA PHE A 103 -11.81 -0.26 -28.09
C PHE A 103 -12.02 1.14 -28.68
N ASP A 104 -11.08 2.09 -28.47
CA ASP A 104 -11.21 3.45 -28.99
C ASP A 104 -10.98 3.55 -30.50
N LYS A 105 -9.87 2.99 -30.98
CA LYS A 105 -9.43 3.08 -32.38
C LYS A 105 -9.06 1.73 -32.99
N ARG A 106 -9.39 0.62 -32.32
CA ARG A 106 -8.96 -0.73 -32.68
C ARG A 106 -7.44 -0.80 -32.96
N ASN A 107 -6.65 -0.22 -32.03
CA ASN A 107 -5.21 -0.18 -32.14
C ASN A 107 -4.62 -1.60 -32.10
N PRO A 108 -3.98 -2.07 -33.19
CA PRO A 108 -3.48 -3.45 -33.26
C PRO A 108 -2.35 -3.74 -32.26
N ASN A 109 -1.75 -2.72 -31.64
CA ASN A 109 -0.75 -2.91 -30.60
C ASN A 109 -1.36 -3.20 -29.22
N LEU A 110 -2.68 -3.05 -29.07
CA LEU A 110 -3.41 -3.27 -27.83
C LEU A 110 -4.31 -4.50 -27.89
N ILE A 111 -3.96 -5.47 -28.71
CA ILE A 111 -4.62 -6.77 -28.79
C ILE A 111 -3.57 -7.86 -29.05
N THR A 112 -3.80 -9.05 -28.55
CA THR A 112 -2.93 -10.20 -28.80
C THR A 112 -3.01 -10.63 -30.28
N GLN A 113 -1.97 -11.30 -30.76
CA GLN A 113 -1.88 -11.74 -32.16
C GLN A 113 -3.01 -12.70 -32.59
N ASP A 114 -3.52 -13.47 -31.64
CA ASP A 114 -4.64 -14.41 -31.83
C ASP A 114 -6.01 -13.76 -31.62
N HIS A 115 -6.03 -12.44 -31.31
CA HIS A 115 -7.23 -11.68 -31.01
C HIS A 115 -8.04 -12.16 -29.81
N SER A 116 -7.44 -12.98 -28.93
CA SER A 116 -8.12 -13.54 -27.76
C SER A 116 -8.26 -12.54 -26.60
N THR A 117 -7.32 -11.60 -26.47
CA THR A 117 -7.28 -10.66 -25.35
C THR A 117 -6.92 -9.26 -25.83
N ALA A 118 -7.70 -8.28 -25.45
CA ALA A 118 -7.41 -6.87 -25.66
C ALA A 118 -6.98 -6.17 -24.39
N PHE A 119 -6.27 -5.06 -24.53
CA PHE A 119 -5.69 -4.28 -23.45
C PHE A 119 -6.31 -2.90 -23.36
N ALA A 120 -6.48 -2.42 -22.15
CA ALA A 120 -6.64 -1.02 -21.84
C ALA A 120 -5.61 -0.60 -20.80
N ALA A 121 -4.90 0.49 -21.06
CA ALA A 121 -3.97 1.11 -20.15
C ALA A 121 -4.63 2.32 -19.50
N ILE A 122 -4.60 2.38 -18.17
CA ILE A 122 -5.12 3.48 -17.37
C ILE A 122 -3.93 4.14 -16.70
N GLY A 123 -3.69 5.40 -17.00
CA GLY A 123 -2.71 6.24 -16.32
C GLY A 123 -3.35 6.94 -15.14
N LEU A 124 -2.73 6.84 -13.98
CA LEU A 124 -3.15 7.52 -12.76
C LEU A 124 -2.51 8.90 -12.67
N LYS A 125 -3.14 9.83 -11.96
CA LYS A 125 -2.63 11.22 -11.82
C LYS A 125 -1.51 11.34 -10.82
N GLY A 126 -1.54 10.55 -9.74
CA GLY A 126 -0.54 10.56 -8.70
C GLY A 126 0.84 10.09 -9.18
N ASP A 127 1.83 10.34 -8.37
CA ASP A 127 3.16 9.76 -8.46
C ASP A 127 3.51 9.09 -7.13
N GLY A 128 4.45 8.15 -7.15
CA GLY A 128 4.88 7.43 -5.96
C GLY A 128 3.72 6.85 -5.15
N GLU A 129 3.67 7.20 -3.88
CA GLU A 129 2.62 6.72 -2.96
C GLU A 129 1.21 7.19 -3.34
N GLN A 130 1.08 8.38 -3.97
CA GLN A 130 -0.23 8.87 -4.39
C GLN A 130 -0.84 7.98 -5.49
N THR A 131 -0.02 7.42 -6.36
CA THR A 131 -0.48 6.46 -7.38
C THR A 131 -1.17 5.24 -6.75
N LEU A 132 -0.61 4.73 -5.64
CA LEU A 132 -1.21 3.61 -4.91
C LEU A 132 -2.54 3.99 -4.27
N LYS A 133 -2.63 5.20 -3.68
CA LYS A 133 -3.89 5.73 -3.13
C LYS A 133 -4.96 5.92 -4.22
N ASP A 134 -4.55 6.44 -5.37
CA ASP A 134 -5.44 6.61 -6.52
C ASP A 134 -5.93 5.25 -7.06
N PHE A 135 -5.06 4.24 -7.10
CA PHE A 135 -5.42 2.87 -7.47
C PHE A 135 -6.47 2.28 -6.51
N ARG A 136 -6.20 2.32 -5.21
CA ARG A 136 -7.13 1.82 -4.18
C ARG A 136 -8.49 2.51 -4.23
N ALA A 137 -8.53 3.78 -4.60
CA ALA A 137 -9.77 4.53 -4.74
C ALA A 137 -10.64 4.08 -5.94
N ILE A 138 -10.03 3.47 -6.97
CA ILE A 138 -10.75 2.99 -8.17
C ILE A 138 -10.91 1.47 -8.21
N GLU A 139 -10.23 0.72 -7.37
CA GLU A 139 -10.11 -0.75 -7.42
C GLU A 139 -11.47 -1.45 -7.41
N ASP A 140 -12.36 -1.08 -6.49
CA ASP A 140 -13.71 -1.64 -6.43
C ASP A 140 -14.47 -1.43 -7.75
N SER A 141 -14.26 -0.28 -8.39
CA SER A 141 -14.89 0.04 -9.67
C SER A 141 -14.34 -0.82 -10.81
N LEU A 142 -13.04 -1.19 -10.77
CA LEU A 142 -12.42 -2.08 -11.76
C LEU A 142 -13.06 -3.47 -11.75
N HIS A 143 -13.48 -3.95 -10.60
CA HIS A 143 -14.11 -5.28 -10.44
C HIS A 143 -15.64 -5.26 -10.60
N SER A 144 -16.26 -4.08 -10.66
CA SER A 144 -17.73 -3.95 -10.71
C SER A 144 -18.35 -4.12 -12.10
N SER A 145 -17.52 -4.22 -13.15
CA SER A 145 -17.97 -4.21 -14.56
C SER A 145 -18.87 -5.40 -14.96
N GLY A 146 -18.80 -6.52 -14.25
CA GLY A 146 -19.43 -7.79 -14.65
C GLY A 146 -18.80 -8.42 -15.91
N LEU A 147 -17.76 -7.79 -16.48
CA LEU A 147 -17.00 -8.30 -17.61
C LEU A 147 -15.86 -9.23 -17.13
N PRO A 148 -15.40 -10.15 -17.98
CA PRO A 148 -14.23 -10.96 -17.69
C PRO A 148 -12.95 -10.12 -17.85
N VAL A 149 -12.66 -9.30 -16.83
CA VAL A 149 -11.53 -8.37 -16.81
C VAL A 149 -10.50 -8.85 -15.78
N GLN A 150 -9.25 -8.89 -16.19
CA GLN A 150 -8.12 -9.10 -15.29
C GLN A 150 -7.39 -7.77 -15.11
N VAL A 151 -7.07 -7.45 -13.85
CA VAL A 151 -6.33 -6.24 -13.48
C VAL A 151 -4.86 -6.59 -13.33
N ALA A 152 -4.01 -5.81 -13.99
CA ALA A 152 -2.56 -5.92 -13.98
C ALA A 152 -1.95 -4.50 -13.98
N GLY A 153 -0.64 -4.41 -14.12
CA GLY A 153 0.09 -3.14 -14.14
C GLY A 153 0.95 -2.95 -12.91
N ALA A 154 1.83 -1.98 -12.98
CA ALA A 154 2.85 -1.76 -11.94
C ALA A 154 2.21 -1.45 -10.57
N THR A 155 1.18 -0.59 -10.56
CA THR A 155 0.52 -0.18 -9.33
C THR A 155 -0.34 -1.31 -8.74
N ALA A 156 -1.05 -2.07 -9.57
CA ALA A 156 -1.82 -3.23 -9.10
C ALA A 156 -0.93 -4.32 -8.49
N VAL A 157 0.26 -4.54 -9.07
CA VAL A 157 1.24 -5.48 -8.51
C VAL A 157 1.81 -4.95 -7.20
N ALA A 158 2.12 -3.65 -7.13
CA ALA A 158 2.62 -3.03 -5.90
C ALA A 158 1.59 -3.13 -4.77
N ASP A 159 0.31 -2.89 -5.05
CA ASP A 159 -0.77 -3.01 -4.08
C ASP A 159 -0.94 -4.45 -3.58
N ALA A 160 -0.97 -5.43 -4.48
CA ALA A 160 -1.07 -6.84 -4.13
C ALA A 160 0.13 -7.32 -3.28
N LEU A 161 1.32 -6.79 -3.52
CA LEU A 161 2.50 -7.08 -2.70
C LEU A 161 2.38 -6.45 -1.31
N ASP A 162 1.93 -5.21 -1.22
CA ASP A 162 1.74 -4.48 0.04
C ASP A 162 0.69 -5.18 0.92
N GLU A 163 -0.46 -5.54 0.35
CA GLU A 163 -1.52 -6.30 1.05
C GLU A 163 -1.03 -7.69 1.47
N GLY A 164 -0.34 -8.40 0.59
CA GLY A 164 0.21 -9.72 0.90
C GLY A 164 1.25 -9.67 2.03
N MET A 165 2.11 -8.66 2.03
CA MET A 165 3.08 -8.45 3.11
C MET A 165 2.37 -8.14 4.43
N ALA A 166 1.36 -7.27 4.43
CA ALA A 166 0.60 -6.94 5.63
C ALA A 166 -0.14 -8.16 6.20
N GLU A 167 -0.73 -8.99 5.33
CA GLU A 167 -1.38 -10.23 5.74
C GLU A 167 -0.39 -11.24 6.34
N ASP A 168 0.78 -11.41 5.73
CA ASP A 168 1.82 -12.34 6.21
C ASP A 168 2.38 -11.88 7.56
N ILE A 169 2.62 -10.58 7.75
CA ILE A 169 3.03 -10.01 9.03
C ILE A 169 1.95 -10.29 10.09
N SER A 170 0.69 -9.98 9.80
CA SER A 170 -0.44 -10.22 10.71
C SER A 170 -0.59 -11.71 11.07
N ARG A 171 -0.39 -12.60 10.10
CA ARG A 171 -0.41 -14.06 10.33
C ARG A 171 0.74 -14.51 11.22
N ALA A 172 1.95 -14.01 10.96
CA ALA A 172 3.13 -14.29 11.76
C ALA A 172 2.97 -13.79 13.22
N GLU A 173 2.46 -12.57 13.40
CA GLU A 173 2.17 -12.02 14.73
C GLU A 173 1.15 -12.84 15.52
N LYS A 174 0.04 -13.22 14.87
CA LYS A 174 -1.01 -14.06 15.48
C LYS A 174 -0.47 -15.41 15.96
N ALA A 175 0.55 -15.95 15.31
CA ALA A 175 1.21 -17.20 15.72
C ALA A 175 2.30 -16.95 16.76
N ALA A 176 3.15 -15.94 16.57
CA ALA A 176 4.30 -15.67 17.39
C ALA A 176 3.93 -15.16 18.80
N LEU A 177 2.96 -14.25 18.91
CA LEU A 177 2.58 -13.65 20.20
C LEU A 177 2.11 -14.67 21.24
N PRO A 178 1.24 -15.65 20.93
CA PRO A 178 0.88 -16.70 21.88
C PRO A 178 2.06 -17.58 22.29
N ILE A 179 2.95 -17.93 21.35
CA ILE A 179 4.13 -18.76 21.63
C ILE A 179 5.08 -18.02 22.56
N VAL A 180 5.38 -16.76 22.26
CA VAL A 180 6.23 -15.91 23.09
C VAL A 180 5.58 -15.71 24.46
N GLY A 181 4.29 -15.46 24.53
CA GLY A 181 3.55 -15.34 25.79
C GLY A 181 3.64 -16.59 26.67
N LEU A 182 3.50 -17.77 26.04
CA LEU A 182 3.65 -19.05 26.75
C LEU A 182 5.09 -19.25 27.27
N LEU A 183 6.08 -18.97 26.44
CA LEU A 183 7.49 -19.04 26.84
C LEU A 183 7.80 -18.11 28.00
N LEU A 184 7.33 -16.88 27.95
CA LEU A 184 7.49 -15.89 29.02
C LEU A 184 6.79 -16.37 30.30
N LEU A 185 5.61 -16.98 30.19
CA LEU A 185 4.90 -17.54 31.34
C LEU A 185 5.71 -18.66 31.99
N VAL A 186 6.31 -19.56 31.23
CA VAL A 186 7.14 -20.65 31.72
C VAL A 186 8.41 -20.12 32.39
N VAL A 187 9.07 -19.13 31.76
CA VAL A 187 10.32 -18.57 32.27
C VAL A 187 10.09 -17.75 33.54
N PHE A 188 9.09 -16.93 33.58
CA PHE A 188 8.82 -16.03 34.72
C PHE A 188 7.93 -16.65 35.80
N GLY A 189 7.21 -17.74 35.48
CA GLY A 189 6.34 -18.45 36.44
C GLY A 189 5.16 -17.64 36.97
N SER A 190 4.88 -16.47 36.38
CA SER A 190 3.78 -15.57 36.75
C SER A 190 3.25 -14.80 35.56
N VAL A 191 1.93 -14.75 35.42
CA VAL A 191 1.24 -14.03 34.37
C VAL A 191 1.63 -12.54 34.37
N VAL A 192 1.66 -11.91 35.51
CA VAL A 192 2.03 -10.49 35.66
C VAL A 192 3.47 -10.24 35.23
N ALA A 193 4.40 -11.12 35.63
CA ALA A 193 5.80 -10.99 35.26
C ALA A 193 6.03 -11.30 33.78
N ALA A 194 5.30 -12.25 33.19
CA ALA A 194 5.36 -12.57 31.77
C ALA A 194 4.77 -11.44 30.88
N PHE A 195 3.78 -10.72 31.38
CA PHE A 195 3.14 -9.63 30.63
C PHE A 195 4.01 -8.36 30.57
N MET A 196 4.89 -8.13 31.56
CA MET A 196 5.75 -6.94 31.62
C MET A 196 6.65 -6.76 30.38
N PRO A 197 7.42 -7.77 29.92
CA PRO A 197 8.22 -7.64 28.71
C PRO A 197 7.37 -7.34 27.45
N LEU A 198 6.17 -7.92 27.34
CA LEU A 198 5.26 -7.67 26.21
C LEU A 198 4.77 -6.23 26.21
N VAL A 199 4.40 -5.70 27.38
CA VAL A 199 4.00 -4.28 27.50
C VAL A 199 5.16 -3.36 27.16
N VAL A 200 6.36 -3.63 27.67
CA VAL A 200 7.54 -2.81 27.38
C VAL A 200 7.89 -2.88 25.89
N GLY A 201 7.86 -4.07 25.29
CA GLY A 201 8.07 -4.25 23.85
C GLY A 201 7.04 -3.51 23.01
N GLY A 202 5.75 -3.65 23.31
CA GLY A 202 4.67 -2.93 22.63
C GLY A 202 4.79 -1.42 22.76
N LEU A 203 5.09 -0.90 23.97
CA LEU A 203 5.33 0.52 24.19
C LEU A 203 6.60 1.03 23.47
N SER A 204 7.62 0.19 23.33
CA SER A 204 8.84 0.53 22.58
C SER A 204 8.55 0.67 21.10
N ILE A 205 7.74 -0.24 20.53
CA ILE A 205 7.30 -0.16 19.14
C ILE A 205 6.48 1.11 18.91
N LEU A 206 5.46 1.36 19.73
CA LEU A 206 4.64 2.57 19.64
C LEU A 206 5.43 3.86 19.84
N GLY A 207 6.52 3.83 20.60
CA GLY A 207 7.35 5.02 20.82
C GLY A 207 8.44 5.20 19.77
N SER A 208 8.66 4.22 18.88
CA SER A 208 9.60 4.31 17.74
C SER A 208 8.92 4.71 16.43
N LEU A 209 7.60 4.60 16.39
CA LEU A 209 6.76 5.11 15.31
C LEU A 209 6.53 6.62 15.48
#